data_1da126fe221767ed4d8bfec57f907512
#
_entry.id   1da126fe221767ed4d8bfec57f907512
#
_cell.length_a   1.000
_cell.length_b   1.000
_cell.length_c   1.000
_cell.angle_alpha   90.00
_cell.angle_beta   90.00
_cell.angle_gamma   90.00
#
_symmetry.space_group_name_H-M   'P 1'
#
loop_
_entity.id
_entity.type
_entity.pdbx_description
1 polymer ?
#
loop_
_entity_poly.entity_id
_entity_poly.type
_entity_poly.pdbx_seq_one_letter_code
_entity_poly.pdbx_strand_id
1 'polypeptide(L)'
;MRSRPSVGRSGARTFGLTVRGRSLLAGGVATAVCAVVLDERDLLRVGLVVCLLPLVSLLLAVRTRRSVQAARTLLPARSATDTPVEVALDLRGGPVFGALRLADTVPDAAGPVPSTPPRFTVHRIGGRGARVTYPLRPALRGAHRVGPLTARAVGALGLAEFTREMLAPDRLLVVPRVVGLHGAPRALGSGEGLPGAAAQQGQGSPDVMVRTYRQGDELRRVHWKSTARHDELMVRLEERPWHAGVTVLLDRRDGAHRGHGAGASLEFAVTLAASIGAHLLRRGEPVEVVTEDGAPVAAGAGLDPLLDALAVLRPAARPDLSGPSTAAGRDVVAVLGACTPEQAGQLAGRHPGGGYAVLLDVATWDGAGERTPDPAAAAEVLRRAGWHVSVAGAHRTPEQAWDALVAGSPVSPAGAP
;
A
#
# COMPACT_ATOMS: atom_id res chain seq x y z
N MET A 1 30.44 -4.61 9.51
CA MET A 1 30.16 -6.04 9.72
C MET A 1 29.26 -6.16 10.93
N ARG A 2 27.95 -5.98 10.75
CA ARG A 2 26.95 -6.09 11.83
C ARG A 2 26.03 -7.25 11.49
N SER A 3 26.00 -8.21 12.39
CA SER A 3 25.24 -9.45 12.34
C SER A 3 23.74 -9.19 12.16
N ARG A 4 23.17 -9.73 11.09
CA ARG A 4 21.73 -9.82 10.89
C ARG A 4 21.11 -10.66 12.04
N PRO A 5 20.04 -10.22 12.69
CA PRO A 5 19.29 -11.09 13.56
C PRO A 5 18.67 -12.20 12.70
N SER A 6 18.99 -13.44 13.07
CA SER A 6 18.38 -14.63 12.51
C SER A 6 16.88 -14.58 12.78
N VAL A 7 16.08 -14.40 11.74
CA VAL A 7 14.63 -14.63 11.76
C VAL A 7 14.44 -16.09 12.22
N GLY A 8 13.90 -16.23 13.43
CA GLY A 8 13.61 -17.51 14.03
C GLY A 8 12.76 -18.36 13.09
N ARG A 9 13.29 -19.52 12.76
CA ARG A 9 12.63 -20.55 11.96
C ARG A 9 11.21 -20.79 12.47
N SER A 10 10.27 -20.75 11.57
CA SER A 10 8.94 -21.36 11.59
C SER A 10 8.76 -22.35 12.74
N GLY A 11 7.83 -22.06 13.67
CA GLY A 11 7.56 -22.88 14.82
C GLY A 11 7.34 -24.34 14.44
N ALA A 12 8.26 -25.20 14.81
CA ALA A 12 8.15 -26.63 14.57
C ALA A 12 6.79 -27.11 15.11
N ARG A 13 6.04 -27.82 14.26
CA ARG A 13 4.82 -28.52 14.67
C ARG A 13 5.22 -29.53 15.75
N THR A 14 5.17 -29.11 17.01
CA THR A 14 5.48 -29.99 18.13
C THR A 14 4.19 -30.65 18.59
N PHE A 15 4.24 -31.94 18.74
CA PHE A 15 3.18 -32.75 19.33
C PHE A 15 3.84 -33.83 20.13
N GLY A 16 3.45 -33.95 21.38
CA GLY A 16 4.00 -35.02 22.25
C GLY A 16 3.79 -34.77 23.72
N LEU A 17 4.43 -35.62 24.49
CA LEU A 17 4.48 -35.48 25.93
C LEU A 17 5.45 -34.38 26.34
N THR A 18 5.06 -33.57 27.30
CA THR A 18 5.94 -32.61 27.97
C THR A 18 7.07 -33.33 28.70
N VAL A 19 8.06 -32.60 29.19
CA VAL A 19 9.12 -33.18 30.06
C VAL A 19 8.49 -33.92 31.25
N ARG A 20 7.48 -33.30 31.88
CA ARG A 20 6.75 -33.93 33.02
C ARG A 20 6.04 -35.21 32.59
N GLY A 21 5.39 -35.21 31.40
CA GLY A 21 4.72 -36.41 30.89
C GLY A 21 5.67 -37.53 30.58
N ARG A 22 6.84 -37.22 30.02
CA ARG A 22 7.89 -38.22 29.75
C ARG A 22 8.50 -38.79 31.06
N SER A 23 8.79 -37.94 32.02
CA SER A 23 9.32 -38.38 33.32
C SER A 23 8.31 -39.24 34.08
N LEU A 24 7.02 -38.88 34.06
CA LEU A 24 5.97 -39.65 34.69
C LEU A 24 5.78 -41.02 34.01
N LEU A 25 5.82 -41.04 32.67
CA LEU A 25 5.75 -42.31 31.93
C LEU A 25 6.94 -43.20 32.24
N ALA A 26 8.15 -42.66 32.24
CA ALA A 26 9.35 -43.43 32.58
C ALA A 26 9.31 -43.96 34.01
N GLY A 27 8.87 -43.13 34.99
CA GLY A 27 8.68 -43.55 36.37
C GLY A 27 7.64 -44.67 36.52
N GLY A 28 6.49 -44.51 35.81
CA GLY A 28 5.45 -45.56 35.80
C GLY A 28 5.94 -46.89 35.22
N VAL A 29 6.72 -46.84 34.14
CA VAL A 29 7.31 -48.04 33.53
C VAL A 29 8.32 -48.67 34.49
N ALA A 30 9.19 -47.88 35.12
CA ALA A 30 10.14 -48.38 36.10
C ALA A 30 9.42 -49.04 37.30
N THR A 31 8.36 -48.40 37.81
CA THR A 31 7.52 -48.94 38.89
C THR A 31 6.87 -50.27 38.47
N ALA A 32 6.34 -50.34 37.26
CA ALA A 32 5.73 -51.57 36.74
C ALA A 32 6.75 -52.73 36.59
N VAL A 33 7.97 -52.41 36.12
CA VAL A 33 9.07 -53.40 36.03
C VAL A 33 9.47 -53.89 37.41
N CYS A 34 9.65 -52.97 38.37
CA CYS A 34 9.95 -53.36 39.77
C CYS A 34 8.84 -54.22 40.37
N ALA A 35 7.58 -53.93 40.11
CA ALA A 35 6.43 -54.69 40.59
C ALA A 35 6.46 -56.14 40.10
N VAL A 36 6.82 -56.35 38.81
CA VAL A 36 6.95 -57.70 38.23
C VAL A 36 8.12 -58.45 38.85
N VAL A 37 9.25 -57.78 39.12
CA VAL A 37 10.43 -58.41 39.74
C VAL A 37 10.15 -58.78 41.18
N LEU A 38 9.35 -57.97 41.90
CA LEU A 38 9.02 -58.18 43.31
C LEU A 38 7.76 -59.03 43.51
N ASP A 39 7.10 -59.49 42.49
CA ASP A 39 5.79 -60.16 42.44
C ASP A 39 4.70 -59.46 43.27
N GLU A 40 4.75 -58.10 43.24
CA GLU A 40 3.82 -57.24 43.99
C GLU A 40 2.72 -56.67 43.10
N ARG A 41 1.48 -57.24 43.20
CA ARG A 41 0.34 -56.88 42.35
C ARG A 41 -0.16 -55.45 42.58
N ASP A 42 -0.10 -54.92 43.80
CA ASP A 42 -0.58 -53.59 44.11
C ASP A 42 0.37 -52.53 43.56
N LEU A 43 1.67 -52.79 43.60
CA LEU A 43 2.67 -51.92 42.96
C LEU A 43 2.52 -51.91 41.45
N LEU A 44 2.15 -53.05 40.84
CA LEU A 44 1.87 -53.12 39.40
C LEU A 44 0.65 -52.25 39.00
N ARG A 45 -0.41 -52.29 39.83
CA ARG A 45 -1.59 -51.43 39.61
C ARG A 45 -1.24 -49.96 39.64
N VAL A 46 -0.42 -49.53 40.60
CA VAL A 46 0.07 -48.16 40.71
C VAL A 46 0.89 -47.78 39.48
N GLY A 47 1.84 -48.62 39.07
CA GLY A 47 2.67 -48.40 37.88
C GLY A 47 1.82 -48.20 36.59
N LEU A 48 0.79 -49.06 36.42
CA LEU A 48 -0.12 -48.97 35.30
C LEU A 48 -0.92 -47.67 35.30
N VAL A 49 -1.45 -47.23 36.45
CA VAL A 49 -2.19 -45.98 36.58
C VAL A 49 -1.28 -44.79 36.24
N VAL A 50 -0.04 -44.80 36.73
CA VAL A 50 0.96 -43.75 36.46
C VAL A 50 1.29 -43.70 34.96
N CYS A 51 1.41 -44.83 34.28
CA CYS A 51 1.59 -44.87 32.81
C CYS A 51 0.35 -44.41 32.02
N LEU A 52 -0.85 -44.71 32.52
CA LEU A 52 -2.10 -44.36 31.84
C LEU A 52 -2.33 -42.84 31.78
N LEU A 53 -1.95 -42.11 32.83
CA LEU A 53 -2.17 -40.66 32.91
C LEU A 53 -1.55 -39.87 31.74
N PRO A 54 -0.26 -40.02 31.36
CA PRO A 54 0.30 -39.33 30.20
C PRO A 54 -0.29 -39.80 28.89
N LEU A 55 -0.68 -41.06 28.76
CA LEU A 55 -1.31 -41.61 27.58
C LEU A 55 -2.72 -41.00 27.35
N VAL A 56 -3.54 -40.94 28.40
CA VAL A 56 -4.85 -40.27 28.37
C VAL A 56 -4.67 -38.76 28.06
N SER A 57 -3.70 -38.10 28.69
CA SER A 57 -3.41 -36.70 28.40
C SER A 57 -3.03 -36.47 26.92
N LEU A 58 -2.24 -37.37 26.33
CA LEU A 58 -1.88 -37.35 24.92
C LEU A 58 -3.09 -37.55 24.03
N LEU A 59 -3.97 -38.49 24.33
CA LEU A 59 -5.20 -38.74 23.61
C LEU A 59 -6.14 -37.51 23.60
N LEU A 60 -6.30 -36.87 24.77
CA LEU A 60 -7.08 -35.65 24.92
C LEU A 60 -6.48 -34.49 24.13
N ALA A 61 -5.14 -34.37 24.11
CA ALA A 61 -4.45 -33.38 23.30
C ALA A 61 -4.67 -33.59 21.79
N VAL A 62 -4.63 -34.86 21.32
CA VAL A 62 -4.96 -35.20 19.92
C VAL A 62 -6.39 -34.81 19.58
N ARG A 63 -7.33 -35.13 20.48
CA ARG A 63 -8.76 -34.83 20.28
C ARG A 63 -8.98 -33.33 20.18
N THR A 64 -8.42 -32.54 21.12
CA THR A 64 -8.45 -31.06 21.08
C THR A 64 -7.85 -30.53 19.77
N ARG A 65 -6.67 -31.05 19.39
CA ARG A 65 -5.99 -30.64 18.15
C ARG A 65 -6.83 -30.84 16.91
N ARG A 66 -7.59 -31.92 16.84
CA ARG A 66 -8.44 -32.25 15.67
C ARG A 66 -9.77 -31.49 15.67
N SER A 67 -10.34 -31.22 16.83
CA SER A 67 -11.67 -30.63 16.96
C SER A 67 -11.69 -29.11 16.78
N VAL A 68 -10.58 -28.39 17.10
CA VAL A 68 -10.56 -26.94 17.05
C VAL A 68 -10.25 -26.45 15.65
N GLN A 69 -11.12 -25.58 15.14
CA GLN A 69 -10.99 -24.86 13.88
C GLN A 69 -10.99 -23.37 14.16
N ALA A 70 -10.35 -22.60 13.29
CA ALA A 70 -10.35 -21.15 13.36
C ALA A 70 -10.68 -20.55 12.00
N ALA A 71 -11.26 -19.37 12.01
CA ALA A 71 -11.39 -18.49 10.84
C ALA A 71 -10.95 -17.10 11.24
N ARG A 72 -10.28 -16.38 10.33
CA ARG A 72 -9.91 -14.98 10.52
C ARG A 72 -10.71 -14.13 9.55
N THR A 73 -11.17 -12.98 10.03
CA THR A 73 -11.83 -11.98 9.21
C THR A 73 -11.17 -10.63 9.49
N LEU A 74 -10.75 -9.96 8.42
CA LEU A 74 -10.22 -8.60 8.46
C LEU A 74 -11.32 -7.62 8.07
N LEU A 75 -11.63 -6.65 8.93
CA LEU A 75 -12.72 -5.70 8.74
C LEU A 75 -12.20 -4.25 8.89
N PRO A 76 -12.02 -3.52 7.80
CA PRO A 76 -12.08 -3.96 6.39
C PRO A 76 -10.81 -4.71 5.94
N ALA A 77 -10.88 -5.50 4.86
CA ALA A 77 -9.70 -6.14 4.25
C ALA A 77 -8.83 -5.17 3.42
N ARG A 78 -9.35 -3.97 3.13
CA ARG A 78 -8.69 -2.84 2.49
C ARG A 78 -8.89 -1.61 3.38
N SER A 79 -7.80 -0.97 3.79
CA SER A 79 -7.84 0.18 4.69
C SER A 79 -6.80 1.22 4.28
N ALA A 80 -7.00 2.47 4.70
CA ALA A 80 -5.95 3.48 4.56
C ALA A 80 -4.93 3.38 5.71
N THR A 81 -3.75 3.97 5.50
CA THR A 81 -2.76 4.12 6.58
C THR A 81 -3.38 4.84 7.78
N ASP A 82 -2.96 4.47 8.99
CA ASP A 82 -3.44 4.98 10.28
C ASP A 82 -4.94 4.73 10.58
N THR A 83 -5.66 4.06 9.70
CA THR A 83 -7.06 3.69 9.94
C THR A 83 -7.13 2.34 10.65
N PRO A 84 -7.88 2.22 11.76
CA PRO A 84 -7.97 0.97 12.48
C PRO A 84 -8.70 -0.10 11.65
N VAL A 85 -8.14 -1.30 11.68
CA VAL A 85 -8.72 -2.52 11.12
C VAL A 85 -9.01 -3.47 12.26
N GLU A 86 -10.21 -3.98 12.34
CA GLU A 86 -10.57 -5.00 13.33
C GLU A 86 -10.24 -6.39 12.77
N VAL A 87 -9.42 -7.14 13.51
CA VAL A 87 -9.13 -8.53 13.20
C VAL A 87 -9.99 -9.41 14.12
N ALA A 88 -10.91 -10.15 13.54
CA ALA A 88 -11.77 -11.09 14.25
C ALA A 88 -11.28 -12.52 14.02
N LEU A 89 -11.05 -13.26 15.10
CA LEU A 89 -10.71 -14.67 15.13
C LEU A 89 -11.91 -15.45 15.65
N ASP A 90 -12.58 -16.19 14.80
CA ASP A 90 -13.69 -17.07 15.16
C ASP A 90 -13.16 -18.49 15.37
N LEU A 91 -13.31 -18.99 16.58
CA LEU A 91 -12.90 -20.33 16.99
C LEU A 91 -14.15 -21.22 17.09
N ARG A 92 -14.09 -22.37 16.48
CA ARG A 92 -15.13 -23.39 16.55
C ARG A 92 -14.53 -24.74 16.91
N GLY A 93 -15.28 -25.56 17.59
CA GLY A 93 -14.82 -26.92 17.89
C GLY A 93 -15.38 -27.49 19.17
N GLY A 94 -14.88 -28.68 19.51
CA GLY A 94 -15.26 -29.41 20.72
C GLY A 94 -14.60 -28.87 21.99
N PRO A 95 -14.72 -29.60 23.09
CA PRO A 95 -14.18 -29.19 24.38
C PRO A 95 -12.66 -29.05 24.29
N VAL A 96 -12.15 -27.96 24.85
CA VAL A 96 -10.72 -27.72 25.06
C VAL A 96 -10.34 -28.29 26.42
N PHE A 97 -9.51 -29.33 26.42
CA PHE A 97 -8.97 -29.91 27.65
C PHE A 97 -7.68 -29.20 28.03
N GLY A 98 -7.79 -28.20 28.90
CA GLY A 98 -6.70 -27.30 29.29
C GLY A 98 -6.81 -25.92 28.71
N ALA A 99 -5.70 -25.21 28.54
CA ALA A 99 -5.63 -23.88 27.99
C ALA A 99 -5.11 -23.89 26.55
N LEU A 100 -5.86 -23.28 25.64
CA LEU A 100 -5.44 -23.04 24.27
C LEU A 100 -4.88 -21.61 24.16
N ARG A 101 -3.59 -21.51 23.90
CA ARG A 101 -2.91 -20.24 23.67
C ARG A 101 -2.81 -19.98 22.18
N LEU A 102 -3.32 -18.85 21.75
CA LEU A 102 -3.30 -18.39 20.38
C LEU A 102 -2.28 -17.25 20.24
N ALA A 103 -1.50 -17.27 19.20
CA ALA A 103 -0.63 -16.16 18.82
C ALA A 103 -0.81 -15.90 17.32
N ASP A 104 -1.21 -14.69 16.99
CA ASP A 104 -1.30 -14.23 15.59
C ASP A 104 -0.07 -13.38 15.26
N THR A 105 0.53 -13.61 14.11
CA THR A 105 1.71 -12.85 13.70
C THR A 105 1.24 -11.60 12.97
N VAL A 106 1.70 -10.44 13.43
CA VAL A 106 1.40 -9.16 12.80
C VAL A 106 2.73 -8.56 12.35
N PRO A 107 2.90 -8.20 11.07
CA PRO A 107 4.12 -7.55 10.61
C PRO A 107 4.25 -6.14 11.21
N ASP A 108 5.47 -5.70 11.49
CA ASP A 108 5.77 -4.39 12.10
C ASP A 108 5.21 -3.22 11.28
N ALA A 109 5.21 -3.35 9.95
CA ALA A 109 4.64 -2.37 9.05
C ALA A 109 3.10 -2.24 9.14
N ALA A 110 2.43 -3.25 9.68
CA ALA A 110 0.97 -3.26 9.84
C ALA A 110 0.51 -2.83 11.25
N GLY A 111 1.44 -2.52 12.15
CA GLY A 111 1.12 -2.14 13.52
C GLY A 111 2.19 -1.27 14.18
N PRO A 112 1.93 -0.77 15.40
CA PRO A 112 2.93 -0.02 16.16
C PRO A 112 4.13 -0.93 16.48
N VAL A 113 5.31 -0.38 16.32
CA VAL A 113 6.59 -1.06 16.52
C VAL A 113 6.96 -1.13 18.01
N PRO A 114 7.64 -2.18 18.46
CA PRO A 114 7.67 -3.54 17.94
C PRO A 114 6.38 -4.24 18.30
N SER A 115 5.67 -4.75 17.36
CA SER A 115 4.43 -5.46 17.65
C SER A 115 4.75 -6.81 18.28
N THR A 116 4.50 -6.90 19.57
CA THR A 116 4.40 -8.22 20.19
C THR A 116 3.20 -8.91 19.56
N PRO A 117 3.37 -10.12 19.00
CA PRO A 117 2.25 -10.81 18.40
C PRO A 117 1.09 -10.87 19.38
N PRO A 118 -0.14 -10.49 19.00
CA PRO A 118 -1.29 -10.57 19.89
C PRO A 118 -1.46 -12.01 20.34
N ARG A 119 -1.51 -12.20 21.67
CA ARG A 119 -1.60 -13.50 22.32
C ARG A 119 -2.88 -13.59 23.13
N PHE A 120 -3.61 -14.66 22.92
CA PHE A 120 -4.87 -14.92 23.59
C PHE A 120 -4.83 -16.28 24.27
N THR A 121 -5.49 -16.40 25.42
CA THR A 121 -5.69 -17.68 26.09
C THR A 121 -7.18 -17.99 26.12
N VAL A 122 -7.55 -19.12 25.54
CA VAL A 122 -8.92 -19.59 25.47
C VAL A 122 -9.04 -20.84 26.32
N HIS A 123 -9.82 -20.76 27.41
CA HIS A 123 -10.03 -21.89 28.29
C HIS A 123 -11.25 -22.74 27.91
N ARG A 124 -12.20 -22.14 27.17
CA ARG A 124 -13.43 -22.82 26.78
C ARG A 124 -13.92 -22.32 25.43
N ILE A 125 -14.27 -23.22 24.56
CA ILE A 125 -15.02 -22.94 23.35
C ILE A 125 -16.45 -23.41 23.58
N GLY A 126 -17.39 -22.48 23.67
CA GLY A 126 -18.80 -22.80 23.86
C GLY A 126 -19.45 -23.40 22.60
N GLY A 127 -20.70 -23.87 22.70
CA GLY A 127 -21.44 -24.42 21.57
C GLY A 127 -21.62 -23.44 20.40
N ARG A 128 -21.58 -22.12 20.65
CA ARG A 128 -21.59 -21.05 19.64
C ARG A 128 -20.20 -20.65 19.13
N GLY A 129 -19.14 -21.31 19.62
CA GLY A 129 -17.75 -20.94 19.38
C GLY A 129 -17.22 -19.90 20.37
N ALA A 130 -16.03 -19.39 20.10
CA ALA A 130 -15.42 -18.24 20.80
C ALA A 130 -14.91 -17.25 19.75
N ARG A 131 -15.21 -15.98 19.94
CA ARG A 131 -14.68 -14.89 19.10
C ARG A 131 -13.70 -14.07 19.91
N VAL A 132 -12.56 -13.79 19.30
CA VAL A 132 -11.53 -12.91 19.85
C VAL A 132 -11.26 -11.83 18.82
N THR A 133 -11.30 -10.56 19.22
CA THR A 133 -11.02 -9.44 18.34
C THR A 133 -9.86 -8.63 18.86
N TYR A 134 -9.09 -8.04 17.94
CA TYR A 134 -8.06 -7.08 18.27
C TYR A 134 -7.92 -6.03 17.18
N PRO A 135 -7.61 -4.77 17.55
CA PRO A 135 -7.37 -3.71 16.58
C PRO A 135 -5.96 -3.79 16.00
N LEU A 136 -5.85 -3.47 14.71
CA LEU A 136 -4.61 -3.31 13.98
C LEU A 136 -4.60 -1.91 13.36
N ARG A 137 -3.54 -1.13 13.57
CA ARG A 137 -3.34 0.17 12.93
C ARG A 137 -2.13 0.12 12.01
N PRO A 138 -2.32 -0.09 10.71
CA PRO A 138 -1.22 -0.17 9.78
C PRO A 138 -0.61 1.23 9.57
N ALA A 139 0.68 1.37 9.89
CA ALA A 139 1.40 2.62 9.74
C ALA A 139 1.95 2.86 8.33
N LEU A 140 2.19 1.78 7.58
CA LEU A 140 2.72 1.83 6.22
C LEU A 140 1.73 1.26 5.21
N ARG A 141 1.67 1.88 4.05
CA ARG A 141 0.94 1.32 2.91
C ARG A 141 1.61 0.02 2.43
N GLY A 142 0.85 -0.82 1.80
CA GLY A 142 1.37 -2.06 1.23
C GLY A 142 0.39 -3.22 1.29
N ALA A 143 0.83 -4.35 0.74
CA ALA A 143 0.14 -5.63 0.90
C ALA A 143 0.77 -6.38 2.08
N HIS A 144 0.20 -6.22 3.25
CA HIS A 144 0.67 -6.86 4.47
C HIS A 144 0.09 -8.27 4.62
N ARG A 145 0.85 -9.15 5.25
CA ARG A 145 0.42 -10.50 5.59
C ARG A 145 0.17 -10.58 7.09
N VAL A 146 -1.10 -10.71 7.49
CA VAL A 146 -1.51 -10.93 8.87
C VAL A 146 -1.61 -12.43 9.11
N GLY A 147 -0.86 -12.95 10.06
CA GLY A 147 -0.70 -14.38 10.31
C GLY A 147 0.75 -14.85 10.10
N PRO A 148 1.02 -16.17 10.26
CA PRO A 148 0.06 -17.24 10.53
C PRO A 148 -0.49 -17.21 11.97
N LEU A 149 -1.72 -17.73 12.16
CA LEU A 149 -2.28 -17.97 13.48
C LEU A 149 -1.75 -19.30 14.00
N THR A 150 -1.03 -19.24 15.12
CA THR A 150 -0.51 -20.42 15.78
C THR A 150 -1.28 -20.70 17.07
N ALA A 151 -1.60 -21.95 17.31
CA ALA A 151 -2.21 -22.43 18.54
C ALA A 151 -1.26 -23.35 19.28
N ARG A 152 -1.06 -23.08 20.56
CA ARG A 152 -0.37 -23.97 21.50
C ARG A 152 -1.34 -24.35 22.61
N ALA A 153 -1.52 -25.63 22.83
CA ALA A 153 -2.28 -26.13 23.96
C ALA A 153 -1.41 -27.02 24.83
N VAL A 154 -1.62 -26.86 26.12
CA VAL A 154 -1.09 -27.76 27.15
C VAL A 154 -2.28 -28.43 27.81
N GLY A 155 -2.29 -29.76 27.84
CA GLY A 155 -3.37 -30.54 28.44
C GLY A 155 -3.59 -30.19 29.90
N ALA A 156 -4.78 -30.54 30.45
CA ALA A 156 -5.20 -30.18 31.81
C ALA A 156 -4.21 -30.59 32.90
N LEU A 157 -3.53 -31.72 32.72
CA LEU A 157 -2.52 -32.22 33.68
C LEU A 157 -1.10 -31.73 33.35
N GLY A 158 -0.90 -30.94 32.28
CA GLY A 158 0.43 -30.50 31.90
C GLY A 158 1.35 -31.58 31.33
N LEU A 159 0.83 -32.78 31.02
CA LEU A 159 1.62 -33.96 30.62
C LEU A 159 1.78 -34.07 29.09
N ALA A 160 0.91 -33.44 28.31
CA ALA A 160 0.96 -33.42 26.85
C ALA A 160 0.80 -32.00 26.32
N GLU A 161 1.46 -31.71 25.21
CA GLU A 161 1.33 -30.42 24.53
C GLU A 161 1.28 -30.59 22.99
N PHE A 162 0.69 -29.60 22.32
CA PHE A 162 0.84 -29.47 20.89
C PHE A 162 1.00 -28.01 20.47
N THR A 163 1.70 -27.80 19.38
CA THR A 163 1.75 -26.53 18.66
C THR A 163 1.35 -26.79 17.22
N ARG A 164 0.40 -25.98 16.71
CA ARG A 164 -0.12 -26.11 15.35
C ARG A 164 -0.39 -24.75 14.75
N GLU A 165 -0.02 -24.59 13.49
CA GLU A 165 -0.52 -23.51 12.66
C GLU A 165 -1.99 -23.80 12.31
N MET A 166 -2.88 -22.88 12.65
CA MET A 166 -4.32 -23.03 12.42
C MET A 166 -4.79 -22.35 11.14
N LEU A 167 -4.22 -21.17 10.85
CA LEU A 167 -4.53 -20.38 9.68
C LEU A 167 -3.25 -19.89 9.02
N ALA A 168 -3.25 -19.96 7.70
CA ALA A 168 -2.26 -19.29 6.86
C ALA A 168 -2.39 -17.76 7.00
N PRO A 169 -1.37 -17.00 6.58
CA PRO A 169 -1.46 -15.55 6.53
C PRO A 169 -2.53 -15.06 5.54
N ASP A 170 -3.35 -14.10 5.98
CA ASP A 170 -4.30 -13.39 5.13
C ASP A 170 -3.70 -12.06 4.65
N ARG A 171 -4.17 -11.59 3.49
CA ARG A 171 -3.70 -10.35 2.89
C ARG A 171 -4.54 -9.17 3.37
N LEU A 172 -3.88 -8.17 3.95
CA LEU A 172 -4.43 -6.85 4.24
C LEU A 172 -3.82 -5.86 3.24
N LEU A 173 -4.65 -5.21 2.43
CA LEU A 173 -4.21 -4.15 1.55
C LEU A 173 -4.36 -2.80 2.26
N VAL A 174 -3.23 -2.11 2.45
CA VAL A 174 -3.18 -0.79 3.06
C VAL A 174 -2.83 0.23 2.00
N VAL A 175 -3.81 1.07 1.66
CA VAL A 175 -3.67 2.13 0.67
C VAL A 175 -3.13 3.41 1.31
N PRO A 176 -2.49 4.31 0.54
CA PRO A 176 -2.09 5.60 1.06
C PRO A 176 -3.30 6.38 1.56
N ARG A 177 -3.09 7.16 2.61
CA ARG A 177 -4.11 8.10 3.11
C ARG A 177 -4.37 9.17 2.06
N VAL A 178 -5.63 9.49 1.84
CA VAL A 178 -6.05 10.62 1.02
C VAL A 178 -6.47 11.75 1.95
N VAL A 179 -5.84 12.91 1.80
CA VAL A 179 -6.19 14.13 2.54
C VAL A 179 -7.05 15.04 1.67
N GLY A 180 -7.93 15.82 2.29
CA GLY A 180 -8.77 16.79 1.59
C GLY A 180 -7.95 17.97 1.10
N LEU A 181 -7.84 18.15 -0.21
CA LEU A 181 -7.22 19.32 -0.80
C LEU A 181 -8.27 20.34 -1.21
N HIS A 182 -7.90 21.62 -1.19
CA HIS A 182 -8.80 22.74 -1.54
C HIS A 182 -8.23 23.54 -2.71
N GLY A 183 -9.15 24.09 -3.51
CA GLY A 183 -8.74 24.86 -4.69
C GLY A 183 -8.00 24.02 -5.74
N ALA A 184 -7.71 24.66 -6.83
CA ALA A 184 -6.77 24.18 -7.84
C ALA A 184 -6.21 25.42 -8.58
N PRO A 185 -4.99 25.33 -9.12
CA PRO A 185 -4.50 26.36 -10.04
C PRO A 185 -5.50 26.58 -11.18
N ARG A 186 -5.77 27.84 -11.53
CA ARG A 186 -6.84 28.19 -12.48
C ARG A 186 -6.65 27.59 -13.88
N ALA A 187 -5.42 27.44 -14.32
CA ALA A 187 -5.09 26.88 -15.62
C ALA A 187 -5.04 25.33 -15.61
N LEU A 188 -5.12 24.71 -14.45
CA LEU A 188 -5.01 23.24 -14.33
C LEU A 188 -6.30 22.58 -14.84
N GLY A 189 -6.18 21.75 -15.88
CA GLY A 189 -7.29 21.03 -16.50
C GLY A 189 -8.04 21.84 -17.58
N SER A 190 -7.80 23.15 -17.71
CA SER A 190 -8.48 23.98 -18.72
C SER A 190 -7.90 23.87 -20.13
N GLY A 191 -6.73 23.25 -20.29
CA GLY A 191 -6.00 23.21 -21.55
C GLY A 191 -5.49 24.58 -22.04
N GLU A 192 -5.64 25.63 -21.23
CA GLU A 192 -5.25 27.01 -21.58
C GLU A 192 -3.76 27.31 -21.32
N GLY A 193 -3.00 26.35 -20.84
CA GLY A 193 -1.60 26.52 -20.37
C GLY A 193 -0.55 26.70 -21.49
N LEU A 194 -0.90 26.71 -22.76
CA LEU A 194 0.05 26.93 -23.86
C LEU A 194 -0.14 28.31 -24.47
N PRO A 195 0.86 29.21 -24.41
CA PRO A 195 0.80 30.52 -25.10
C PRO A 195 0.62 30.41 -26.63
N GLY A 196 0.71 29.19 -27.17
CA GLY A 196 0.47 28.92 -28.60
C GLY A 196 -0.93 28.40 -28.95
N ALA A 197 -1.68 27.87 -27.97
CA ALA A 197 -3.02 27.33 -28.18
C ALA A 197 -4.09 28.45 -28.21
N ALA A 198 -3.87 29.53 -27.48
CA ALA A 198 -4.78 30.69 -27.46
C ALA A 198 -4.81 31.48 -28.79
N ALA A 199 -3.78 31.36 -29.63
CA ALA A 199 -3.73 32.03 -30.90
C ALA A 199 -4.62 31.40 -31.99
N GLN A 200 -5.23 30.25 -31.76
CA GLN A 200 -6.12 29.56 -32.73
C GLN A 200 -7.57 29.46 -32.29
N GLN A 201 -7.94 30.03 -31.14
CA GLN A 201 -9.37 30.23 -30.80
C GLN A 201 -9.92 31.49 -31.46
N GLY A 202 -9.89 31.52 -32.78
CA GLY A 202 -10.72 32.41 -33.56
C GLY A 202 -12.20 32.05 -33.34
N GLN A 203 -13.04 33.05 -33.03
CA GLN A 203 -14.48 32.93 -33.02
C GLN A 203 -14.97 32.43 -34.38
N GLY A 204 -14.99 31.13 -34.59
CA GLY A 204 -15.53 30.45 -35.76
C GLY A 204 -16.09 29.10 -35.30
N SER A 205 -17.20 28.70 -35.89
CA SER A 205 -17.78 27.35 -35.77
C SER A 205 -16.67 26.30 -35.79
N PRO A 206 -16.79 25.17 -35.05
CA PRO A 206 -15.74 24.14 -35.01
C PRO A 206 -15.34 23.76 -36.43
N ASP A 207 -14.17 24.22 -36.88
CA ASP A 207 -13.65 23.89 -38.20
C ASP A 207 -13.37 22.38 -38.18
N VAL A 208 -14.26 21.68 -38.86
CA VAL A 208 -14.12 20.27 -39.12
C VAL A 208 -12.94 20.15 -40.09
N MET A 209 -11.76 19.73 -39.57
CA MET A 209 -10.65 19.39 -40.46
C MET A 209 -11.09 18.29 -41.39
N VAL A 210 -11.02 18.58 -42.67
CA VAL A 210 -11.36 17.67 -43.77
C VAL A 210 -10.09 17.40 -44.57
N ARG A 211 -9.86 16.16 -44.98
CA ARG A 211 -8.83 15.81 -45.96
C ARG A 211 -9.44 15.12 -47.17
N THR A 212 -8.74 15.11 -48.26
CA THR A 212 -9.12 14.34 -49.44
C THR A 212 -9.25 12.85 -49.13
N TYR A 213 -10.32 12.24 -49.63
CA TYR A 213 -10.61 10.81 -49.50
C TYR A 213 -9.44 9.98 -50.04
N ARG A 214 -9.08 8.92 -49.31
CA ARG A 214 -8.14 7.91 -49.78
C ARG A 214 -8.85 6.56 -49.84
N GLN A 215 -8.44 5.73 -50.81
CA GLN A 215 -9.02 4.40 -50.98
C GLN A 215 -8.83 3.57 -49.69
N GLY A 216 -9.95 3.17 -49.05
CA GLY A 216 -10.00 2.53 -47.75
C GLY A 216 -10.67 3.34 -46.63
N ASP A 217 -10.97 4.62 -46.88
CA ASP A 217 -11.72 5.44 -45.92
C ASP A 217 -13.21 5.07 -45.91
N GLU A 218 -13.85 5.14 -44.74
CA GLU A 218 -15.28 4.87 -44.63
C GLU A 218 -16.11 5.99 -45.26
N LEU A 219 -16.95 5.67 -46.23
CA LEU A 219 -17.86 6.61 -46.90
C LEU A 219 -18.85 7.32 -45.95
N ARG A 220 -19.10 6.74 -44.75
CA ARG A 220 -19.91 7.39 -43.71
C ARG A 220 -19.28 8.66 -43.14
N ARG A 221 -17.97 8.84 -43.30
CA ARG A 221 -17.20 9.97 -42.79
C ARG A 221 -17.01 11.07 -43.82
N VAL A 222 -17.66 10.96 -44.98
CA VAL A 222 -17.61 12.01 -46.04
C VAL A 222 -18.33 13.27 -45.57
N HIS A 223 -17.62 14.40 -45.60
CA HIS A 223 -18.16 15.71 -45.28
C HIS A 223 -18.73 16.37 -46.51
N TRP A 224 -19.98 16.09 -46.81
CA TRP A 224 -20.65 16.49 -48.04
C TRP A 224 -20.59 17.99 -48.35
N LYS A 225 -20.61 18.85 -47.30
CA LYS A 225 -20.51 20.30 -47.47
C LYS A 225 -19.15 20.77 -48.01
N SER A 226 -18.07 20.12 -47.60
CA SER A 226 -16.71 20.39 -48.09
C SER A 226 -16.47 19.73 -49.44
N THR A 227 -16.98 18.51 -49.65
CA THR A 227 -16.98 17.82 -50.94
C THR A 227 -17.64 18.69 -52.03
N ALA A 228 -18.79 19.31 -51.75
CA ALA A 228 -19.47 20.20 -52.67
C ALA A 228 -18.74 21.53 -52.97
N ARG A 229 -17.76 21.92 -52.14
CA ARG A 229 -16.96 23.14 -52.34
C ARG A 229 -15.64 22.89 -53.08
N HIS A 230 -15.11 21.70 -52.96
CA HIS A 230 -13.78 21.37 -53.50
C HIS A 230 -13.82 20.40 -54.67
N ASP A 231 -15.00 19.94 -55.09
CA ASP A 231 -15.24 18.96 -56.18
C ASP A 231 -14.45 17.64 -55.99
N GLU A 232 -13.92 17.40 -54.80
CA GLU A 232 -13.22 16.18 -54.41
C GLU A 232 -13.85 15.61 -53.16
N LEU A 233 -13.95 14.28 -53.06
CA LEU A 233 -14.47 13.61 -51.86
C LEU A 233 -13.61 13.98 -50.65
N MET A 234 -14.23 14.67 -49.70
CA MET A 234 -13.58 15.10 -48.46
C MET A 234 -14.07 14.27 -47.28
N VAL A 235 -13.15 13.69 -46.52
CA VAL A 235 -13.46 12.91 -45.34
C VAL A 235 -13.20 13.74 -44.09
N ARG A 236 -14.15 13.72 -43.17
CA ARG A 236 -14.02 14.34 -41.85
C ARG A 236 -12.91 13.61 -41.08
N LEU A 237 -11.84 14.30 -40.76
CA LEU A 237 -10.89 13.83 -39.75
C LEU A 237 -11.58 13.98 -38.41
N GLU A 238 -11.90 12.89 -37.74
CA GLU A 238 -12.14 12.92 -36.30
C GLU A 238 -10.80 13.21 -35.66
N GLU A 239 -10.53 14.46 -35.33
CA GLU A 239 -9.58 14.71 -34.25
C GLU A 239 -10.09 13.94 -33.04
N ARG A 240 -9.31 12.99 -32.56
CA ARG A 240 -9.55 12.48 -31.22
C ARG A 240 -9.62 13.70 -30.33
N PRO A 241 -10.75 13.92 -29.59
CA PRO A 241 -10.83 15.09 -28.75
C PRO A 241 -9.58 15.08 -27.88
N TRP A 242 -8.84 16.17 -27.90
CA TRP A 242 -7.70 16.39 -27.05
C TRP A 242 -8.20 16.09 -25.64
N HIS A 243 -7.75 15.01 -25.06
CA HIS A 243 -8.13 14.66 -23.72
C HIS A 243 -7.37 15.63 -22.83
N ALA A 244 -7.95 16.82 -22.66
CA ALA A 244 -7.60 17.69 -21.55
C ALA A 244 -7.58 16.81 -20.30
N GLY A 245 -6.55 16.91 -19.53
CA GLY A 245 -6.40 16.08 -18.34
C GLY A 245 -5.10 16.44 -17.64
N VAL A 246 -4.91 15.92 -16.47
CA VAL A 246 -3.75 16.20 -15.65
C VAL A 246 -2.90 14.94 -15.50
N THR A 247 -1.60 15.07 -15.75
CA THR A 247 -0.61 14.06 -15.45
C THR A 247 0.06 14.40 -14.13
N VAL A 248 -0.06 13.52 -13.14
CA VAL A 248 0.63 13.64 -11.86
C VAL A 248 1.91 12.81 -11.93
N LEU A 249 3.06 13.47 -11.96
CA LEU A 249 4.37 12.84 -11.94
C LEU A 249 4.80 12.59 -10.49
N LEU A 250 5.00 11.35 -10.12
CA LEU A 250 5.49 10.95 -8.82
C LEU A 250 6.94 10.45 -8.93
N ASP A 251 7.85 11.17 -8.32
CA ASP A 251 9.23 10.73 -8.15
C ASP A 251 9.32 9.65 -7.08
N ARG A 252 9.80 8.46 -7.44
CA ARG A 252 10.03 7.34 -6.52
C ARG A 252 11.48 6.89 -6.49
N ARG A 253 12.42 7.68 -7.02
CA ARG A 253 13.84 7.35 -7.02
C ARG A 253 14.35 7.19 -5.58
N ASP A 254 14.97 6.05 -5.28
CA ASP A 254 15.46 5.72 -3.93
C ASP A 254 16.47 6.78 -3.44
N GLY A 255 17.38 7.22 -4.30
CA GLY A 255 18.36 8.28 -4.00
C GLY A 255 17.76 9.68 -3.83
N ALA A 256 16.50 9.91 -4.27
CA ALA A 256 15.84 11.20 -4.17
C ALA A 256 15.03 11.37 -2.87
N HIS A 257 14.92 10.32 -2.06
CA HIS A 257 14.13 10.34 -0.84
C HIS A 257 14.98 10.05 0.40
N ARG A 258 14.51 10.51 1.56
CA ARG A 258 15.16 10.33 2.87
C ARG A 258 14.15 9.90 3.92
N GLY A 259 14.69 9.40 5.03
CA GLY A 259 13.89 8.88 6.15
C GLY A 259 13.45 7.43 5.93
N HIS A 260 12.85 6.85 6.96
CA HIS A 260 12.43 5.44 6.96
C HIS A 260 11.03 5.30 7.55
N GLY A 261 10.34 4.25 7.15
CA GLY A 261 9.01 3.95 7.66
C GLY A 261 7.95 4.96 7.25
N ALA A 262 6.91 5.12 8.05
CA ALA A 262 5.76 5.99 7.76
C ALA A 262 6.12 7.48 7.65
N GLY A 263 7.21 7.90 8.27
CA GLY A 263 7.70 9.27 8.23
C GLY A 263 8.65 9.57 7.08
N ALA A 264 8.89 8.67 6.14
CA ALA A 264 9.78 8.89 5.02
C ALA A 264 9.23 9.93 4.02
N SER A 265 10.12 10.68 3.36
CA SER A 265 9.71 11.65 2.34
C SER A 265 8.99 11.01 1.14
N LEU A 266 9.29 9.74 0.82
CA LEU A 266 8.56 8.99 -0.20
C LEU A 266 7.10 8.75 0.20
N GLU A 267 6.84 8.44 1.49
CA GLU A 267 5.48 8.26 1.98
C GLU A 267 4.67 9.56 1.92
N PHE A 268 5.33 10.68 2.21
CA PHE A 268 4.76 12.02 2.00
C PHE A 268 4.43 12.27 0.53
N ALA A 269 5.39 12.00 -0.38
CA ALA A 269 5.19 12.18 -1.83
C ALA A 269 4.03 11.34 -2.36
N VAL A 270 3.93 10.08 -1.94
CA VAL A 270 2.84 9.18 -2.34
C VAL A 270 1.50 9.66 -1.79
N THR A 271 1.47 10.10 -0.52
CA THR A 271 0.25 10.65 0.10
C THR A 271 -0.22 11.91 -0.63
N LEU A 272 0.70 12.80 -0.99
CA LEU A 272 0.40 14.00 -1.75
C LEU A 272 -0.10 13.67 -3.16
N ALA A 273 0.59 12.79 -3.89
CA ALA A 273 0.17 12.37 -5.24
C ALA A 273 -1.20 11.67 -5.24
N ALA A 274 -1.46 10.79 -4.26
CA ALA A 274 -2.77 10.17 -4.07
C ALA A 274 -3.87 11.20 -3.80
N SER A 275 -3.57 12.23 -2.98
CA SER A 275 -4.50 13.28 -2.62
C SER A 275 -4.79 14.22 -3.80
N ILE A 276 -3.76 14.57 -4.59
CA ILE A 276 -3.91 15.34 -5.84
C ILE A 276 -4.77 14.55 -6.82
N GLY A 277 -4.44 13.28 -7.06
CA GLY A 277 -5.22 12.42 -7.95
C GLY A 277 -6.69 12.33 -7.54
N ALA A 278 -6.94 12.08 -6.24
CA ALA A 278 -8.30 12.02 -5.69
C ALA A 278 -9.04 13.36 -5.77
N HIS A 279 -8.34 14.48 -5.57
CA HIS A 279 -8.91 15.81 -5.65
C HIS A 279 -9.36 16.15 -7.07
N LEU A 280 -8.50 15.91 -8.06
CA LEU A 280 -8.78 16.19 -9.48
C LEU A 280 -9.85 15.25 -10.03
N LEU A 281 -9.82 13.96 -9.70
CA LEU A 281 -10.88 13.00 -10.08
C LEU A 281 -12.26 13.42 -9.54
N ARG A 282 -12.33 13.95 -8.30
CA ARG A 282 -13.59 14.47 -7.73
C ARG A 282 -14.10 15.71 -8.45
N ARG A 283 -13.22 16.47 -9.09
CA ARG A 283 -13.58 17.62 -9.94
C ARG A 283 -13.99 17.21 -11.35
N GLY A 284 -13.94 15.92 -11.69
CA GLY A 284 -14.25 15.40 -13.00
C GLY A 284 -13.10 15.51 -14.02
N GLU A 285 -11.89 15.87 -13.56
CA GLU A 285 -10.71 15.94 -14.41
C GLU A 285 -10.15 14.55 -14.67
N PRO A 286 -9.85 14.18 -15.91
CA PRO A 286 -9.11 12.97 -16.22
C PRO A 286 -7.69 13.04 -15.66
N VAL A 287 -7.33 12.10 -14.78
CA VAL A 287 -6.02 12.06 -14.11
C VAL A 287 -5.28 10.80 -14.48
N GLU A 288 -4.02 10.96 -14.82
CA GLU A 288 -3.06 9.87 -14.95
C GLU A 288 -1.90 10.10 -13.99
N VAL A 289 -1.59 9.12 -13.16
CA VAL A 289 -0.41 9.18 -12.30
C VAL A 289 0.69 8.36 -12.94
N VAL A 290 1.86 8.97 -13.12
CA VAL A 290 3.04 8.34 -13.72
C VAL A 290 4.22 8.42 -12.77
N THR A 291 5.15 7.50 -12.94
CA THR A 291 6.42 7.47 -12.21
C THR A 291 7.49 8.32 -12.89
N GLU A 292 8.66 8.45 -12.26
CA GLU A 292 9.81 9.22 -12.73
C GLU A 292 10.29 8.84 -14.14
N ASP A 293 10.00 7.63 -14.59
CA ASP A 293 10.34 7.13 -15.93
C ASP A 293 9.18 7.28 -16.94
N GLY A 294 8.08 7.91 -16.52
CA GLY A 294 6.88 8.10 -17.33
C GLY A 294 5.95 6.89 -17.41
N ALA A 295 6.23 5.82 -16.67
CA ALA A 295 5.36 4.66 -16.64
C ALA A 295 4.07 4.95 -15.84
N PRO A 296 2.89 4.57 -16.34
CA PRO A 296 1.64 4.75 -15.62
C PRO A 296 1.62 3.90 -14.34
N VAL A 297 1.18 4.48 -13.24
CA VAL A 297 1.08 3.80 -11.93
C VAL A 297 -0.08 2.81 -11.91
N ALA A 298 -1.19 3.17 -12.51
CA ALA A 298 -2.38 2.33 -12.56
C ALA A 298 -2.86 2.10 -14.00
N ALA A 299 -3.29 0.88 -14.28
CA ALA A 299 -4.01 0.56 -15.50
C ALA A 299 -5.51 0.74 -15.23
N GLY A 300 -6.08 1.83 -15.71
CA GLY A 300 -7.51 2.11 -15.60
C GLY A 300 -7.84 3.42 -14.91
N ALA A 301 -9.05 3.91 -15.20
CA ALA A 301 -9.58 5.14 -14.63
C ALA A 301 -10.23 4.88 -13.26
N GLY A 302 -10.03 5.80 -12.33
CA GLY A 302 -10.71 5.79 -11.03
C GLY A 302 -9.79 5.83 -9.83
N LEU A 303 -10.36 6.18 -8.70
CA LEU A 303 -9.62 6.38 -7.46
C LEU A 303 -9.13 5.06 -6.85
N ASP A 304 -9.98 4.04 -6.81
CA ASP A 304 -9.62 2.77 -6.15
C ASP A 304 -8.47 2.05 -6.85
N PRO A 305 -8.45 1.86 -8.19
CA PRO A 305 -7.30 1.29 -8.88
C PRO A 305 -6.01 2.10 -8.67
N LEU A 306 -6.10 3.43 -8.64
CA LEU A 306 -4.97 4.31 -8.36
C LEU A 306 -4.40 4.08 -6.97
N LEU A 307 -5.25 4.07 -5.94
CA LEU A 307 -4.82 3.86 -4.57
C LEU A 307 -4.24 2.46 -4.35
N ASP A 308 -4.81 1.43 -4.97
CA ASP A 308 -4.31 0.06 -4.89
C ASP A 308 -2.93 -0.08 -5.54
N ALA A 309 -2.71 0.57 -6.67
CA ALA A 309 -1.41 0.60 -7.33
C ALA A 309 -0.38 1.38 -6.51
N LEU A 310 -0.76 2.55 -5.97
CA LEU A 310 0.10 3.34 -5.08
C LEU A 310 0.43 2.58 -3.78
N ALA A 311 -0.47 1.73 -3.27
CA ALA A 311 -0.22 0.92 -2.09
C ALA A 311 1.00 0.01 -2.24
N VAL A 312 1.18 -0.60 -3.41
CA VAL A 312 2.27 -1.54 -3.67
C VAL A 312 3.48 -0.92 -4.38
N LEU A 313 3.43 0.38 -4.65
CA LEU A 313 4.51 1.11 -5.30
C LEU A 313 5.78 1.10 -4.43
N ARG A 314 6.90 0.72 -5.02
CA ARG A 314 8.21 0.63 -4.35
C ARG A 314 9.17 1.69 -4.87
N PRO A 315 10.17 2.10 -4.05
CA PRO A 315 11.27 2.92 -4.53
C PRO A 315 11.95 2.31 -5.77
N ALA A 316 12.44 3.16 -6.66
CA ALA A 316 13.20 2.76 -7.84
C ALA A 316 14.68 3.07 -7.64
N ALA A 317 15.53 2.08 -7.94
CA ALA A 317 16.98 2.24 -7.85
C ALA A 317 17.59 3.10 -8.98
N ARG A 318 16.78 3.55 -9.95
CA ARG A 318 17.22 4.36 -11.09
C ARG A 318 17.49 5.80 -10.67
N PRO A 319 18.59 6.43 -11.09
CA PRO A 319 18.90 7.82 -10.75
C PRO A 319 18.19 8.85 -11.63
N ASP A 320 17.67 8.43 -12.80
CA ASP A 320 17.20 9.35 -13.83
C ASP A 320 15.77 9.83 -13.57
N LEU A 321 15.56 11.12 -13.74
CA LEU A 321 14.25 11.77 -13.77
C LEU A 321 13.86 12.02 -15.23
N SER A 322 13.37 10.97 -15.88
CA SER A 322 12.98 11.08 -17.31
C SER A 322 11.68 11.84 -17.50
N GLY A 323 10.75 11.72 -16.57
CA GLY A 323 9.41 12.29 -16.69
C GLY A 323 8.57 11.66 -17.82
N PRO A 324 7.28 11.94 -17.85
CA PRO A 324 6.45 11.48 -18.94
C PRO A 324 6.81 12.22 -20.23
N SER A 325 6.78 11.50 -21.35
CA SER A 325 6.57 12.13 -22.63
C SER A 325 5.10 12.52 -22.70
N THR A 326 4.76 13.72 -22.23
CA THR A 326 3.35 14.14 -22.26
C THR A 326 2.87 14.27 -23.68
N ALA A 327 1.75 13.63 -23.97
CA ALA A 327 0.96 13.98 -25.13
C ALA A 327 0.66 15.48 -25.02
N ALA A 328 0.92 16.23 -26.10
CA ALA A 328 0.67 17.67 -26.15
C ALA A 328 -0.75 17.97 -25.64
N GLY A 329 -0.87 18.90 -24.68
CA GLY A 329 -2.16 19.38 -24.17
C GLY A 329 -2.56 18.87 -22.76
N ARG A 330 -1.72 18.09 -22.06
CA ARG A 330 -1.98 17.74 -20.67
C ARG A 330 -1.12 18.59 -19.72
N ASP A 331 -1.76 19.11 -18.69
CA ASP A 331 -1.04 19.78 -17.60
C ASP A 331 -0.26 18.77 -16.76
N VAL A 332 0.90 19.18 -16.26
CA VAL A 332 1.74 18.32 -15.42
C VAL A 332 1.79 18.87 -14.00
N VAL A 333 1.54 18.00 -13.02
CA VAL A 333 1.77 18.27 -11.61
C VAL A 333 2.83 17.29 -11.10
N ALA A 334 4.03 17.77 -10.85
CA ALA A 334 5.14 16.94 -10.39
C ALA A 334 5.30 16.98 -8.86
N VAL A 335 5.44 15.81 -8.25
CA VAL A 335 5.85 15.66 -6.84
C VAL A 335 7.23 15.03 -6.85
N LEU A 336 8.24 15.85 -6.54
CA LEU A 336 9.65 15.50 -6.71
C LEU A 336 10.36 15.41 -5.36
N GLY A 337 11.21 14.41 -5.20
CA GLY A 337 12.19 14.33 -4.10
C GLY A 337 13.37 15.27 -4.32
N ALA A 338 14.56 14.86 -3.89
CA ALA A 338 15.79 15.59 -4.17
C ALA A 338 16.03 15.68 -5.68
N CYS A 339 16.15 16.90 -6.18
CA CYS A 339 16.29 17.18 -7.60
C CYS A 339 17.46 18.14 -7.82
N THR A 340 18.38 17.80 -8.72
CA THR A 340 19.47 18.71 -9.11
C THR A 340 18.95 19.72 -10.13
N PRO A 341 19.64 20.89 -10.28
CA PRO A 341 19.31 21.87 -11.32
C PRO A 341 19.32 21.27 -12.73
N GLU A 342 20.22 20.35 -13.02
CA GLU A 342 20.31 19.65 -14.32
C GLU A 342 19.08 18.78 -14.56
N GLN A 343 18.65 18.01 -13.57
CA GLN A 343 17.45 17.20 -13.63
C GLN A 343 16.17 18.04 -13.79
N ALA A 344 16.11 19.16 -13.07
CA ALA A 344 15.05 20.16 -13.22
C ALA A 344 15.00 20.75 -14.63
N GLY A 345 16.18 21.07 -15.21
CA GLY A 345 16.30 21.55 -16.58
C GLY A 345 15.87 20.53 -17.63
N GLN A 346 16.20 19.24 -17.43
CA GLN A 346 15.77 18.16 -18.31
C GLN A 346 14.24 17.95 -18.26
N LEU A 347 13.65 18.00 -17.07
CA LEU A 347 12.19 17.92 -16.90
C LEU A 347 11.49 19.10 -17.59
N ALA A 348 12.00 20.34 -17.36
CA ALA A 348 11.46 21.54 -17.98
C ALA A 348 11.56 21.52 -19.51
N GLY A 349 12.66 21.02 -20.07
CA GLY A 349 12.87 20.90 -21.51
C GLY A 349 11.86 19.94 -22.20
N ARG A 350 11.34 18.98 -21.46
CA ARG A 350 10.30 18.07 -21.95
C ARG A 350 8.88 18.64 -21.87
N HIS A 351 8.70 19.66 -21.04
CA HIS A 351 7.42 20.34 -20.83
C HIS A 351 7.55 21.84 -21.09
N PRO A 352 7.72 22.27 -22.33
CA PRO A 352 7.95 23.67 -22.69
C PRO A 352 6.77 24.58 -22.35
N GLY A 353 5.57 24.02 -22.13
CA GLY A 353 4.40 24.75 -21.65
C GLY A 353 4.39 25.06 -20.17
N GLY A 354 5.42 24.63 -19.44
CA GLY A 354 5.45 24.75 -17.98
C GLY A 354 4.63 23.67 -17.29
N GLY A 355 4.39 23.85 -16.01
CA GLY A 355 3.66 22.92 -15.16
C GLY A 355 3.65 23.36 -13.71
N TYR A 356 3.26 22.45 -12.84
CA TYR A 356 3.21 22.65 -11.40
C TYR A 356 4.16 21.65 -10.73
N ALA A 357 4.94 22.09 -9.73
CA ALA A 357 5.85 21.19 -9.03
C ALA A 357 5.85 21.43 -7.51
N VAL A 358 5.77 20.36 -6.75
CA VAL A 358 6.10 20.35 -5.33
C VAL A 358 7.44 19.65 -5.19
N LEU A 359 8.47 20.42 -4.82
CA LEU A 359 9.82 19.92 -4.50
C LEU A 359 9.90 19.61 -3.02
N LEU A 360 10.37 18.44 -2.66
CA LEU A 360 10.60 18.10 -1.26
C LEU A 360 11.99 18.53 -0.81
N ASP A 361 12.05 19.32 0.25
CA ASP A 361 13.30 19.58 0.97
C ASP A 361 13.63 18.35 1.84
N VAL A 362 14.21 17.35 1.20
CA VAL A 362 14.45 16.04 1.82
C VAL A 362 15.48 16.09 2.95
N ALA A 363 16.29 17.15 3.05
CA ALA A 363 17.21 17.37 4.16
C ALA A 363 16.47 17.47 5.51
N THR A 364 15.22 17.92 5.49
CA THR A 364 14.39 18.05 6.69
C THR A 364 13.85 16.70 7.21
N TRP A 365 13.95 15.63 6.43
CA TRP A 365 13.57 14.27 6.84
C TRP A 365 14.71 13.46 7.45
N ASP A 366 15.94 13.91 7.29
CA ASP A 366 17.12 13.22 7.84
C ASP A 366 18.03 14.24 8.51
N GLY A 367 18.03 14.24 9.84
CA GLY A 367 18.62 15.31 10.65
C GLY A 367 20.15 15.40 10.64
N ALA A 368 20.90 14.55 9.93
CA ALA A 368 22.38 14.59 9.93
C ALA A 368 23.02 13.69 8.87
N GLY A 369 22.57 13.75 7.61
CA GLY A 369 22.99 12.80 6.61
C GLY A 369 23.80 13.36 5.45
N GLU A 370 23.81 12.64 4.37
CA GLU A 370 24.42 12.97 3.10
C GLU A 370 23.99 14.35 2.58
N ARG A 371 24.91 15.02 1.91
CA ARG A 371 24.61 16.28 1.20
C ARG A 371 23.51 16.05 0.18
N THR A 372 22.34 16.62 0.41
CA THR A 372 21.25 16.64 -0.54
C THR A 372 21.33 17.92 -1.39
N PRO A 373 20.93 17.87 -2.68
CA PRO A 373 20.80 19.07 -3.50
C PRO A 373 19.89 20.10 -2.83
N ASP A 374 20.26 21.38 -2.94
CA ASP A 374 19.40 22.47 -2.48
C ASP A 374 18.16 22.57 -3.35
N PRO A 375 16.95 22.36 -2.79
CA PRO A 375 15.72 22.45 -3.57
C PRO A 375 15.47 23.84 -4.15
N ALA A 376 16.04 24.90 -3.56
CA ALA A 376 15.88 26.26 -4.06
C ALA A 376 16.52 26.44 -5.44
N ALA A 377 17.69 25.83 -5.69
CA ALA A 377 18.35 25.89 -6.98
C ALA A 377 17.54 25.19 -8.10
N ALA A 378 17.02 24.01 -7.83
CA ALA A 378 16.15 23.29 -8.76
C ALA A 378 14.81 24.03 -9.00
N ALA A 379 14.23 24.59 -7.94
CA ALA A 379 13.01 25.40 -8.04
C ALA A 379 13.18 26.62 -8.93
N GLU A 380 14.33 27.30 -8.84
CA GLU A 380 14.62 28.47 -9.68
C GLU A 380 14.74 28.10 -11.16
N VAL A 381 15.35 26.97 -11.50
CA VAL A 381 15.41 26.46 -12.88
C VAL A 381 14.01 26.20 -13.42
N LEU A 382 13.16 25.52 -12.67
CA LEU A 382 11.78 25.26 -13.07
C LEU A 382 10.97 26.55 -13.23
N ARG A 383 11.08 27.51 -12.31
CA ARG A 383 10.38 28.81 -12.38
C ARG A 383 10.77 29.59 -13.64
N ARG A 384 12.06 29.63 -13.99
CA ARG A 384 12.53 30.26 -15.24
C ARG A 384 11.97 29.60 -16.48
N ALA A 385 11.67 28.32 -16.40
CA ALA A 385 11.02 27.56 -17.47
C ALA A 385 9.46 27.65 -17.45
N GLY A 386 8.89 28.56 -16.65
CA GLY A 386 7.44 28.79 -16.59
C GLY A 386 6.69 27.85 -15.65
N TRP A 387 7.39 27.11 -14.79
CA TRP A 387 6.71 26.25 -13.81
C TRP A 387 6.33 27.02 -12.55
N HIS A 388 5.17 26.65 -11.98
CA HIS A 388 4.79 27.07 -10.64
C HIS A 388 5.35 26.09 -9.62
N VAL A 389 6.18 26.56 -8.69
CA VAL A 389 6.94 25.68 -7.79
C VAL A 389 6.74 26.06 -6.33
N SER A 390 6.33 25.10 -5.52
CA SER A 390 6.38 25.16 -4.07
C SER A 390 7.45 24.21 -3.51
N VAL A 391 8.03 24.57 -2.36
CA VAL A 391 8.98 23.71 -1.64
C VAL A 391 8.36 23.29 -0.32
N ALA A 392 8.40 22.00 -0.02
CA ALA A 392 7.81 21.44 1.18
C ALA A 392 8.84 20.62 1.97
N GLY A 393 9.05 20.96 3.26
CA GLY A 393 9.84 20.17 4.19
C GLY A 393 8.98 19.23 5.06
N ALA A 394 9.61 18.42 5.89
CA ALA A 394 8.97 17.44 6.77
C ALA A 394 7.95 18.02 7.76
N HIS A 395 8.08 19.32 8.08
CA HIS A 395 7.17 20.03 8.99
C HIS A 395 5.84 20.45 8.35
N ARG A 396 5.73 20.38 7.02
CA ARG A 396 4.51 20.71 6.29
C ARG A 396 3.63 19.49 6.12
N THR A 397 2.31 19.72 6.12
CA THR A 397 1.35 18.68 5.71
C THR A 397 1.16 18.68 4.20
N PRO A 398 0.65 17.58 3.60
CA PRO A 398 0.34 17.54 2.17
C PRO A 398 -0.65 18.64 1.74
N GLU A 399 -1.62 19.00 2.60
CA GLU A 399 -2.56 20.09 2.37
C GLU A 399 -1.83 21.43 2.26
N GLN A 400 -0.93 21.72 3.20
CA GLN A 400 -0.15 22.96 3.20
C GLN A 400 0.80 23.06 1.99
N ALA A 401 1.35 21.91 1.54
CA ALA A 401 2.19 21.87 0.35
C ALA A 401 1.39 22.19 -0.92
N TRP A 402 0.16 21.67 -1.01
CA TRP A 402 -0.77 21.96 -2.08
C TRP A 402 -1.25 23.41 -2.06
N ASP A 403 -1.68 23.92 -0.89
CA ASP A 403 -2.16 25.30 -0.74
C ASP A 403 -1.08 26.31 -1.12
N ALA A 404 0.19 26.04 -0.78
CA ALA A 404 1.32 26.87 -1.18
C ALA A 404 1.54 26.86 -2.70
N LEU A 405 1.29 25.74 -3.38
CA LEU A 405 1.36 25.65 -4.84
C LEU A 405 0.21 26.44 -5.50
N VAL A 406 -1.00 26.31 -4.98
CA VAL A 406 -2.19 27.04 -5.47
C VAL A 406 -2.04 28.57 -5.27
N ALA A 407 -1.55 29.00 -4.09
CA ALA A 407 -1.35 30.40 -3.76
C ALA A 407 -0.23 31.07 -4.58
N GLY A 408 0.79 30.31 -4.97
CA GLY A 408 1.90 30.78 -5.84
C GLY A 408 1.53 30.92 -7.31
N SER A 409 0.36 30.46 -7.73
CA SER A 409 -0.14 30.60 -9.10
C SER A 409 -0.65 32.05 -9.31
N PRO A 410 -0.30 32.74 -10.43
CA PRO A 410 -0.75 34.11 -10.64
C PRO A 410 -2.27 34.20 -10.65
N VAL A 411 -2.80 35.03 -9.79
CA VAL A 411 -4.20 35.42 -9.80
C VAL A 411 -4.36 36.31 -11.04
N SER A 412 -4.98 35.81 -12.10
CA SER A 412 -5.45 36.69 -13.18
C SER A 412 -6.38 37.72 -12.57
N PRO A 413 -6.17 39.04 -12.74
CA PRO A 413 -7.07 40.03 -12.19
C PRO A 413 -8.46 39.74 -12.79
N ALA A 414 -9.44 39.51 -11.90
CA ALA A 414 -10.82 39.41 -12.26
C ALA A 414 -11.15 40.68 -13.04
N GLY A 415 -11.70 40.54 -14.26
CA GLY A 415 -12.17 41.65 -15.04
C GLY A 415 -13.00 42.58 -14.17
N ALA A 416 -12.60 43.83 -14.10
CA ALA A 416 -13.40 44.92 -13.60
C ALA A 416 -14.66 45.03 -14.44
N PRO A 417 -15.81 45.43 -13.85
CA PRO A 417 -17.10 45.49 -14.50
C PRO A 417 -17.15 46.41 -15.71
#